data_b8def71fbb044fa36976107e16afbc06
#
_entry.id   b8def71fbb044fa36976107e16afbc06
#
_cell.length_a   1.000
_cell.length_b   1.000
_cell.length_c   1.000
_cell.angle_alpha   90.00
_cell.angle_beta   90.00
_cell.angle_gamma   90.00
#
_symmetry.space_group_name_H-M   'P 1'
#
loop_
_entity.id
_entity.type
_entity.pdbx_description
1 polymer ?
#
loop_
_entity_poly.entity_id
_entity_poly.type
_entity_poly.pdbx_seq_one_letter_code
_entity_poly.pdbx_strand_id
1 'polypeptide(L)'
;MPLDIAIIGGNTGIGLATVRLLAAAGHRVHLAARSPGEAAPLAASVRPFDAASPAGLAWPERLDGLAYFPGTIALKPFHRMTDEDFRRDLQVNFFGAVEALRSALPALKAAGSASVVLCSTVAVAQGMPMHTGIAAAKGALEGLARSLAAEWAPAVRVNLVAPGLTDTPLAAPLLNADAKREAAAKRHPLQRVGDPVHSAELVAWLLGPGSASMTGQVLRPDGGLSSVRTFA
;
A
#
# COMPACT_ATOMS: atom_id res chain seq x y z
N MET A 1 -20.00 -7.29 11.85
CA MET A 1 -20.32 -8.17 10.72
C MET A 1 -19.07 -8.38 9.89
N PRO A 2 -18.84 -9.57 9.29
CA PRO A 2 -17.76 -9.78 8.35
C PRO A 2 -17.83 -8.79 7.18
N LEU A 3 -16.67 -8.25 6.78
CA LEU A 3 -16.53 -7.35 5.62
C LEU A 3 -15.98 -8.14 4.43
N ASP A 4 -16.36 -7.77 3.21
CA ASP A 4 -15.76 -8.24 1.96
C ASP A 4 -14.67 -7.24 1.53
N ILE A 5 -13.41 -7.69 1.56
CA ILE A 5 -12.27 -6.82 1.35
C ILE A 5 -11.37 -7.35 0.23
N ALA A 6 -11.18 -6.54 -0.81
CA ALA A 6 -10.23 -6.81 -1.88
C ALA A 6 -8.80 -6.43 -1.44
N ILE A 7 -7.85 -7.37 -1.55
CA ILE A 7 -6.43 -7.13 -1.27
C ILE A 7 -5.62 -7.41 -2.53
N ILE A 8 -5.02 -6.36 -3.08
CA ILE A 8 -4.14 -6.47 -4.23
C ILE A 8 -2.68 -6.47 -3.74
N GLY A 9 -1.91 -7.52 -4.11
CA GLY A 9 -0.53 -7.69 -3.66
C GLY A 9 -0.41 -8.17 -2.22
N GLY A 10 -1.38 -8.97 -1.74
CA GLY A 10 -1.46 -9.50 -0.37
C GLY A 10 -0.63 -10.77 -0.11
N ASN A 11 0.32 -11.12 -0.96
CA ASN A 11 1.07 -12.38 -0.87
C ASN A 11 2.41 -12.26 -0.12
N THR A 12 2.88 -11.06 0.19
CA THR A 12 4.13 -10.80 0.93
C THR A 12 4.06 -9.51 1.75
N GLY A 13 5.01 -9.33 2.68
CA GLY A 13 5.22 -8.09 3.41
C GLY A 13 3.98 -7.54 4.10
N ILE A 14 3.75 -6.23 3.99
CA ILE A 14 2.60 -5.53 4.60
C ILE A 14 1.28 -6.12 4.10
N GLY A 15 1.18 -6.45 2.81
CA GLY A 15 -0.02 -7.04 2.24
C GLY A 15 -0.39 -8.38 2.86
N LEU A 16 0.59 -9.29 3.04
CA LEU A 16 0.38 -10.58 3.69
C LEU A 16 0.00 -10.42 5.18
N ALA A 17 0.66 -9.52 5.88
CA ALA A 17 0.30 -9.20 7.27
C ALA A 17 -1.14 -8.69 7.37
N THR A 18 -1.56 -7.84 6.42
CA THR A 18 -2.97 -7.35 6.34
C THR A 18 -3.95 -8.50 6.08
N VAL A 19 -3.64 -9.41 5.13
CA VAL A 19 -4.50 -10.59 4.88
C VAL A 19 -4.66 -11.42 6.14
N ARG A 20 -3.56 -11.70 6.86
CA ARG A 20 -3.60 -12.48 8.10
C ARG A 20 -4.47 -11.82 9.17
N LEU A 21 -4.33 -10.51 9.39
CA LEU A 21 -5.13 -9.76 10.36
C LEU A 21 -6.61 -9.78 10.02
N LEU A 22 -6.96 -9.51 8.77
CA LEU A 22 -8.35 -9.48 8.32
C LEU A 22 -9.02 -10.86 8.38
N ALA A 23 -8.32 -11.91 7.95
CA ALA A 23 -8.83 -13.28 8.03
C ALA A 23 -9.02 -13.74 9.48
N ALA A 24 -8.06 -13.42 10.38
CA ALA A 24 -8.16 -13.71 11.81
C ALA A 24 -9.33 -12.97 12.48
N ALA A 25 -9.67 -11.78 11.99
CA ALA A 25 -10.85 -11.02 12.43
C ALA A 25 -12.18 -11.52 11.81
N GLY A 26 -12.15 -12.59 11.00
CA GLY A 26 -13.32 -13.18 10.39
C GLY A 26 -13.84 -12.44 9.15
N HIS A 27 -13.05 -11.55 8.55
CA HIS A 27 -13.41 -10.89 7.29
C HIS A 27 -13.17 -11.79 6.08
N ARG A 28 -13.90 -11.56 4.99
CA ARG A 28 -13.75 -12.29 3.72
C ARG A 28 -12.75 -11.54 2.83
N VAL A 29 -11.56 -12.12 2.66
CA VAL A 29 -10.50 -11.53 1.84
C VAL A 29 -10.58 -12.04 0.41
N HIS A 30 -10.67 -11.13 -0.56
CA HIS A 30 -10.60 -11.39 -1.99
C HIS A 30 -9.20 -10.98 -2.48
N LEU A 31 -8.31 -11.97 -2.61
CA LEU A 31 -6.92 -11.75 -2.95
C LEU A 31 -6.72 -11.62 -4.46
N ALA A 32 -5.98 -10.59 -4.89
CA ALA A 32 -5.47 -10.47 -6.26
C ALA A 32 -3.94 -10.33 -6.24
N ALA A 33 -3.23 -11.27 -6.84
CA ALA A 33 -1.76 -11.30 -6.84
C ALA A 33 -1.22 -12.14 -8.01
N ARG A 34 0.05 -11.94 -8.39
CA ARG A 34 0.75 -12.77 -9.37
C ARG A 34 0.89 -14.23 -8.91
N SER A 35 1.15 -14.39 -7.63
CA SER A 35 1.24 -15.68 -6.96
C SER A 35 0.63 -15.51 -5.55
N PRO A 36 -0.38 -16.28 -5.17
CA PRO A 36 -1.07 -16.10 -3.90
C PRO A 36 -0.24 -16.53 -2.68
N GLY A 37 0.72 -17.47 -2.85
CA GLY A 37 1.60 -17.93 -1.79
C GLY A 37 0.85 -18.34 -0.51
N GLU A 38 1.40 -17.98 0.64
CA GLU A 38 0.82 -18.28 1.97
C GLU A 38 -0.52 -17.59 2.24
N ALA A 39 -0.92 -16.61 1.44
CA ALA A 39 -2.20 -15.95 1.58
C ALA A 39 -3.37 -16.76 0.98
N ALA A 40 -3.09 -17.73 0.09
CA ALA A 40 -4.13 -18.51 -0.57
C ALA A 40 -5.13 -19.19 0.38
N PRO A 41 -4.71 -19.93 1.42
CA PRO A 41 -5.63 -20.61 2.33
C PRO A 41 -6.43 -19.64 3.23
N LEU A 42 -6.04 -18.37 3.30
CA LEU A 42 -6.69 -17.34 4.11
C LEU A 42 -7.71 -16.52 3.30
N ALA A 43 -7.71 -16.68 1.98
CA ALA A 43 -8.57 -15.91 1.09
C ALA A 43 -9.87 -16.64 0.74
N ALA A 44 -10.99 -15.93 0.75
CA ALA A 44 -12.28 -16.40 0.27
C ALA A 44 -12.29 -16.60 -1.25
N SER A 45 -11.45 -15.85 -1.97
CA SER A 45 -11.21 -16.04 -3.40
C SER A 45 -9.84 -15.50 -3.81
N VAL A 46 -9.25 -16.13 -4.84
CA VAL A 46 -7.95 -15.75 -5.40
C VAL A 46 -8.09 -15.46 -6.88
N ARG A 47 -7.47 -14.38 -7.35
CA ARG A 47 -7.45 -13.95 -8.75
C ARG A 47 -6.02 -13.62 -9.18
N PRO A 48 -5.60 -13.97 -10.40
CA PRO A 48 -4.33 -13.52 -10.94
C PRO A 48 -4.39 -12.01 -11.21
N PHE A 49 -3.33 -11.30 -10.81
CA PHE A 49 -3.16 -9.89 -11.12
C PHE A 49 -1.69 -9.51 -11.14
N ASP A 50 -1.25 -8.93 -12.25
CA ASP A 50 0.07 -8.33 -12.38
C ASP A 50 -0.07 -6.82 -12.60
N ALA A 51 0.46 -6.03 -11.66
CA ALA A 51 0.43 -4.58 -11.74
C ALA A 51 1.28 -4.01 -12.91
N ALA A 52 2.23 -4.78 -13.43
CA ALA A 52 3.03 -4.41 -14.60
C ALA A 52 2.24 -4.57 -15.92
N SER A 53 1.27 -5.49 -15.95
CA SER A 53 0.39 -5.73 -17.11
C SER A 53 -1.02 -6.04 -16.59
N PRO A 54 -1.70 -5.04 -16.00
CA PRO A 54 -2.97 -5.27 -15.34
C PRO A 54 -4.05 -5.65 -16.35
N ALA A 55 -4.78 -6.72 -16.03
CA ALA A 55 -6.02 -7.09 -16.69
C ALA A 55 -7.19 -6.84 -15.74
N GLY A 56 -8.38 -6.63 -16.28
CA GLY A 56 -9.58 -6.38 -15.51
C GLY A 56 -9.84 -7.48 -14.48
N LEU A 57 -10.18 -7.08 -13.26
CA LEU A 57 -10.50 -7.96 -12.15
C LEU A 57 -12.02 -8.09 -12.00
N ALA A 58 -12.51 -9.30 -11.83
CA ALA A 58 -13.90 -9.55 -11.45
C ALA A 58 -14.00 -9.59 -9.91
N TRP A 59 -14.91 -8.83 -9.33
CA TRP A 59 -15.13 -8.75 -7.90
C TRP A 59 -16.53 -9.28 -7.54
N PRO A 60 -16.82 -9.59 -6.26
CA PRO A 60 -18.18 -9.75 -5.79
C PRO A 60 -19.03 -8.51 -6.11
N GLU A 61 -20.35 -8.67 -6.09
CA GLU A 61 -21.29 -7.53 -6.33
C GLU A 61 -21.10 -6.39 -5.33
N ARG A 62 -20.59 -6.72 -4.13
CA ARG A 62 -20.33 -5.77 -3.05
C ARG A 62 -18.89 -5.95 -2.50
N LEU A 63 -18.20 -4.84 -2.29
CA LEU A 63 -16.94 -4.77 -1.56
C LEU A 63 -17.00 -3.66 -0.51
N ASP A 64 -16.74 -4.03 0.74
CA ASP A 64 -16.68 -3.07 1.86
C ASP A 64 -15.31 -2.36 1.92
N GLY A 65 -14.29 -2.92 1.28
CA GLY A 65 -12.98 -2.30 1.23
C GLY A 65 -12.05 -2.82 0.14
N LEU A 66 -11.00 -2.02 -0.14
CA LEU A 66 -9.92 -2.39 -1.03
C LEU A 66 -8.59 -1.87 -0.49
N ALA A 67 -7.54 -2.71 -0.49
CA ALA A 67 -6.18 -2.24 -0.26
C ALA A 67 -5.24 -2.62 -1.42
N TYR A 68 -4.37 -1.68 -1.83
CA TYR A 68 -3.42 -1.85 -2.93
C TYR A 68 -1.98 -1.74 -2.43
N PHE A 69 -1.22 -2.83 -2.53
CA PHE A 69 0.16 -2.94 -2.04
C PHE A 69 1.23 -3.09 -3.12
N PRO A 70 0.96 -3.43 -4.39
CA PRO A 70 2.03 -3.58 -5.36
C PRO A 70 2.93 -2.34 -5.43
N GLY A 71 4.22 -2.59 -5.53
CA GLY A 71 5.20 -1.51 -5.57
C GLY A 71 6.56 -2.00 -6.04
N THR A 72 7.44 -1.04 -6.29
CA THR A 72 8.83 -1.23 -6.68
C THR A 72 9.76 -0.53 -5.71
N ILE A 73 10.99 -1.00 -5.59
CA ILE A 73 12.12 -0.27 -4.99
C ILE A 73 13.29 -0.35 -5.96
N ALA A 74 13.47 0.70 -6.79
CA ALA A 74 14.59 0.84 -7.69
C ALA A 74 15.32 2.15 -7.36
N LEU A 75 16.36 2.04 -6.53
CA LEU A 75 17.11 3.21 -6.08
C LEU A 75 18.27 3.50 -7.05
N LYS A 76 18.17 4.59 -7.79
CA LYS A 76 19.19 5.05 -8.74
C LYS A 76 19.40 6.58 -8.61
N PRO A 77 20.64 7.08 -8.75
CA PRO A 77 20.89 8.51 -8.95
C PRO A 77 20.12 9.03 -10.17
N PHE A 78 19.57 10.24 -10.11
CA PHE A 78 18.73 10.80 -11.18
C PHE A 78 19.39 10.71 -12.57
N HIS A 79 20.68 11.05 -12.68
CA HIS A 79 21.40 11.03 -13.96
C HIS A 79 21.60 9.62 -14.56
N ARG A 80 21.27 8.55 -13.81
CA ARG A 80 21.30 7.15 -14.28
C ARG A 80 19.90 6.58 -14.48
N MET A 81 18.86 7.34 -14.16
CA MET A 81 17.48 6.94 -14.42
C MET A 81 17.19 7.05 -15.92
N THR A 82 16.60 6.04 -16.49
CA THR A 82 16.10 6.04 -17.86
C THR A 82 14.59 6.31 -17.88
N ASP A 83 14.06 6.69 -19.03
CA ASP A 83 12.61 6.81 -19.24
C ASP A 83 11.88 5.51 -18.89
N GLU A 84 12.49 4.36 -19.19
CA GLU A 84 11.91 3.06 -18.90
C GLU A 84 11.85 2.78 -17.39
N ASP A 85 12.83 3.22 -16.61
CA ASP A 85 12.77 3.15 -15.15
C ASP A 85 11.57 3.93 -14.61
N PHE A 86 11.32 5.16 -15.11
CA PHE A 86 10.17 5.97 -14.72
C PHE A 86 8.84 5.33 -15.17
N ARG A 87 8.76 4.83 -16.41
CA ARG A 87 7.55 4.15 -16.92
C ARG A 87 7.23 2.92 -16.09
N ARG A 88 8.22 2.10 -15.74
CA ARG A 88 8.02 0.91 -14.90
C ARG A 88 7.54 1.28 -13.49
N ASP A 89 8.13 2.30 -12.86
CA ASP A 89 7.70 2.74 -11.55
C ASP A 89 6.26 3.28 -11.60
N LEU A 90 5.90 4.08 -12.59
CA LEU A 90 4.53 4.55 -12.80
C LEU A 90 3.58 3.40 -13.12
N GLN A 91 3.98 2.46 -13.96
CA GLN A 91 3.13 1.33 -14.33
C GLN A 91 2.70 0.51 -13.12
N VAL A 92 3.65 0.09 -12.28
CA VAL A 92 3.35 -0.77 -11.14
C VAL A 92 2.67 0.01 -10.00
N ASN A 93 3.18 1.20 -9.67
CA ASN A 93 2.74 1.93 -8.48
C ASN A 93 1.51 2.79 -8.72
N PHE A 94 1.26 3.23 -9.95
CA PHE A 94 0.16 4.15 -10.28
C PHE A 94 -0.86 3.50 -11.22
N PHE A 95 -0.49 3.11 -12.45
CA PHE A 95 -1.46 2.59 -13.42
C PHE A 95 -2.07 1.25 -12.97
N GLY A 96 -1.29 0.38 -12.32
CA GLY A 96 -1.82 -0.84 -11.71
C GLY A 96 -2.87 -0.55 -10.64
N ALA A 97 -2.68 0.50 -9.83
CA ALA A 97 -3.68 0.93 -8.86
C ALA A 97 -4.93 1.52 -9.52
N VAL A 98 -4.75 2.34 -10.58
CA VAL A 98 -5.88 2.90 -11.36
C VAL A 98 -6.76 1.78 -11.90
N GLU A 99 -6.17 0.72 -12.47
CA GLU A 99 -6.93 -0.40 -13.01
C GLU A 99 -7.66 -1.20 -11.91
N ALA A 100 -6.99 -1.48 -10.81
CA ALA A 100 -7.59 -2.15 -9.65
C ALA A 100 -8.78 -1.35 -9.09
N LEU A 101 -8.63 -0.04 -8.96
CA LEU A 101 -9.68 0.85 -8.46
C LEU A 101 -10.86 0.94 -9.44
N ARG A 102 -10.58 1.07 -10.75
CA ARG A 102 -11.60 1.15 -11.80
C ARG A 102 -12.44 -0.13 -11.81
N SER A 103 -11.80 -1.30 -11.75
CA SER A 103 -12.51 -2.58 -11.75
C SER A 103 -13.36 -2.80 -10.48
N ALA A 104 -12.93 -2.27 -9.33
CA ALA A 104 -13.62 -2.45 -8.06
C ALA A 104 -14.70 -1.39 -7.77
N LEU A 105 -14.70 -0.26 -8.47
CA LEU A 105 -15.55 0.89 -8.16
C LEU A 105 -17.06 0.56 -8.10
N PRO A 106 -17.65 -0.23 -9.01
CA PRO A 106 -19.06 -0.58 -8.91
C PRO A 106 -19.39 -1.31 -7.60
N ALA A 107 -18.55 -2.30 -7.23
CA ALA A 107 -18.75 -3.09 -6.01
C ALA A 107 -18.52 -2.25 -4.72
N LEU A 108 -17.55 -1.33 -4.73
CA LEU A 108 -17.31 -0.40 -3.62
C LEU A 108 -18.50 0.56 -3.44
N LYS A 109 -19.03 1.11 -4.52
CA LYS A 109 -20.23 1.98 -4.46
C LYS A 109 -21.47 1.23 -3.99
N ALA A 110 -21.63 -0.03 -4.37
CA ALA A 110 -22.75 -0.88 -3.92
C ALA A 110 -22.76 -1.14 -2.41
N ALA A 111 -21.60 -1.03 -1.74
CA ALA A 111 -21.52 -1.13 -0.28
C ALA A 111 -22.10 0.11 0.45
N GLY A 112 -22.09 1.28 -0.18
CA GLY A 112 -22.61 2.54 0.39
C GLY A 112 -21.74 3.17 1.48
N SER A 113 -20.77 2.42 2.03
CA SER A 113 -19.81 2.89 3.07
C SER A 113 -18.50 2.11 2.98
N ALA A 114 -17.86 2.12 1.81
CA ALA A 114 -16.62 1.40 1.58
C ALA A 114 -15.37 2.22 1.98
N SER A 115 -14.23 1.54 2.10
CA SER A 115 -12.94 2.17 2.37
C SER A 115 -11.85 1.65 1.45
N VAL A 116 -11.09 2.55 0.85
CA VAL A 116 -9.91 2.26 0.03
C VAL A 116 -8.65 2.71 0.77
N VAL A 117 -7.64 1.85 0.78
CA VAL A 117 -6.31 2.16 1.33
C VAL A 117 -5.24 1.88 0.27
N LEU A 118 -4.45 2.89 -0.06
CA LEU A 118 -3.35 2.77 -1.01
C LEU A 118 -2.00 2.86 -0.27
N CYS A 119 -1.02 2.07 -0.70
CA CYS A 119 0.31 2.09 -0.11
C CYS A 119 1.20 3.12 -0.84
N SER A 120 1.54 4.22 -0.15
CA SER A 120 2.51 5.23 -0.57
C SER A 120 3.91 4.95 0.04
N THR A 121 4.71 5.95 0.21
CA THR A 121 6.03 5.91 0.86
C THR A 121 6.35 7.26 1.51
N VAL A 122 7.07 7.23 2.63
CA VAL A 122 7.60 8.43 3.27
C VAL A 122 8.45 9.30 2.31
N ALA A 123 9.06 8.72 1.29
CA ALA A 123 9.89 9.41 0.31
C ALA A 123 9.13 10.46 -0.53
N VAL A 124 7.80 10.47 -0.50
CA VAL A 124 6.98 11.53 -1.13
C VAL A 124 7.01 12.80 -0.29
N ALA A 125 6.88 12.65 1.04
CA ALA A 125 6.84 13.79 1.95
C ALA A 125 8.25 14.30 2.30
N GLN A 126 9.22 13.40 2.37
CA GLN A 126 10.62 13.72 2.67
C GLN A 126 11.48 13.46 1.43
N GLY A 127 12.17 14.48 0.94
CA GLY A 127 13.14 14.32 -0.15
C GLY A 127 14.26 13.36 0.26
N MET A 128 14.44 12.30 -0.53
CA MET A 128 15.45 11.26 -0.29
C MET A 128 16.30 11.06 -1.53
N PRO A 129 17.65 11.00 -1.40
CA PRO A 129 18.51 10.73 -2.56
C PRO A 129 18.18 9.37 -3.18
N MET A 130 18.31 9.28 -4.50
CA MET A 130 18.07 8.06 -5.31
C MET A 130 16.61 7.57 -5.37
N HIS A 131 15.63 8.33 -4.84
CA HIS A 131 14.21 7.92 -4.79
C HIS A 131 13.35 8.62 -5.85
N THR A 132 13.92 9.31 -6.84
CA THR A 132 13.16 10.16 -7.78
C THR A 132 12.05 9.43 -8.53
N GLY A 133 12.27 8.20 -9.03
CA GLY A 133 11.26 7.42 -9.74
C GLY A 133 10.10 7.01 -8.84
N ILE A 134 10.41 6.35 -7.72
CA ILE A 134 9.39 5.88 -6.79
C ILE A 134 8.64 7.03 -6.10
N ALA A 135 9.33 8.12 -5.75
CA ALA A 135 8.70 9.29 -5.14
C ALA A 135 7.73 9.98 -6.12
N ALA A 136 8.10 10.09 -7.40
CA ALA A 136 7.22 10.61 -8.45
C ALA A 136 5.97 9.74 -8.63
N ALA A 137 6.14 8.40 -8.75
CA ALA A 137 5.03 7.47 -8.95
C ALA A 137 4.07 7.43 -7.75
N LYS A 138 4.60 7.41 -6.53
CA LYS A 138 3.78 7.42 -5.30
C LYS A 138 3.19 8.82 -5.03
N GLY A 139 3.86 9.89 -5.43
CA GLY A 139 3.30 11.25 -5.41
C GLY A 139 2.07 11.38 -6.32
N ALA A 140 2.13 10.80 -7.52
CA ALA A 140 0.98 10.70 -8.43
C ALA A 140 -0.18 9.92 -7.77
N LEU A 141 0.13 8.81 -7.07
CA LEU A 141 -0.86 8.02 -6.33
C LEU A 141 -1.51 8.82 -5.20
N GLU A 142 -0.75 9.65 -4.46
CA GLU A 142 -1.30 10.53 -3.41
C GLU A 142 -2.22 11.61 -4.00
N GLY A 143 -1.86 12.18 -5.16
CA GLY A 143 -2.71 13.12 -5.89
C GLY A 143 -4.03 12.48 -6.33
N LEU A 144 -3.95 11.28 -6.92
CA LEU A 144 -5.11 10.49 -7.31
C LEU A 144 -6.03 10.23 -6.11
N ALA A 145 -5.48 9.75 -4.99
CA ALA A 145 -6.26 9.40 -3.81
C ALA A 145 -7.05 10.58 -3.25
N ARG A 146 -6.46 11.79 -3.20
CA ARG A 146 -7.18 13.00 -2.76
C ARG A 146 -8.34 13.36 -3.69
N SER A 147 -8.15 13.25 -5.01
CA SER A 147 -9.21 13.51 -5.98
C SER A 147 -10.34 12.49 -5.86
N LEU A 148 -10.00 11.19 -5.73
CA LEU A 148 -11.00 10.14 -5.56
C LEU A 148 -11.73 10.24 -4.21
N ALA A 149 -11.06 10.68 -3.15
CA ALA A 149 -11.70 10.93 -1.86
C ALA A 149 -12.80 11.99 -1.98
N ALA A 150 -12.59 13.04 -2.78
CA ALA A 150 -13.59 14.07 -3.04
C ALA A 150 -14.71 13.58 -3.98
N GLU A 151 -14.33 12.83 -5.04
CA GLU A 151 -15.30 12.37 -6.05
C GLU A 151 -16.23 11.27 -5.55
N TRP A 152 -15.71 10.38 -4.67
CA TRP A 152 -16.43 9.19 -4.22
C TRP A 152 -17.15 9.37 -2.87
N ALA A 153 -16.91 10.48 -2.18
CA ALA A 153 -17.65 10.81 -0.97
C ALA A 153 -19.17 10.99 -1.27
N PRO A 154 -20.05 10.60 -0.34
CA PRO A 154 -19.79 9.96 0.96
C PRO A 154 -19.69 8.43 0.89
N ALA A 155 -19.88 7.82 -0.29
CA ALA A 155 -20.03 6.36 -0.43
C ALA A 155 -18.73 5.58 -0.22
N VAL A 156 -17.57 6.19 -0.56
CA VAL A 156 -16.26 5.53 -0.46
C VAL A 156 -15.24 6.51 0.12
N ARG A 157 -14.57 6.11 1.20
CA ARG A 157 -13.42 6.82 1.77
C ARG A 157 -12.14 6.34 1.07
N VAL A 158 -11.19 7.24 0.83
CA VAL A 158 -9.89 6.90 0.21
C VAL A 158 -8.78 7.50 1.03
N ASN A 159 -7.91 6.65 1.61
CA ASN A 159 -6.76 7.05 2.40
C ASN A 159 -5.49 6.34 1.94
N LEU A 160 -4.34 6.82 2.41
CA LEU A 160 -3.06 6.21 2.12
C LEU A 160 -2.28 5.92 3.40
N VAL A 161 -1.49 4.85 3.35
CA VAL A 161 -0.44 4.55 4.33
C VAL A 161 0.90 4.73 3.64
N ALA A 162 1.78 5.56 4.20
CA ALA A 162 3.09 5.89 3.67
C ALA A 162 4.19 5.45 4.67
N PRO A 163 4.58 4.17 4.67
CA PRO A 163 5.56 3.64 5.62
C PRO A 163 6.96 4.17 5.34
N GLY A 164 7.79 4.18 6.39
CA GLY A 164 9.24 4.22 6.29
C GLY A 164 9.82 2.91 5.78
N LEU A 165 11.16 2.72 5.90
CA LEU A 165 11.77 1.45 5.55
C LEU A 165 11.24 0.35 6.47
N THR A 166 10.56 -0.62 5.88
CA THR A 166 9.86 -1.72 6.55
C THR A 166 10.48 -3.06 6.17
N ASP A 167 10.66 -3.97 7.12
CA ASP A 167 11.28 -5.29 6.92
C ASP A 167 10.34 -6.21 6.11
N THR A 168 10.52 -6.19 4.82
CA THR A 168 9.70 -6.93 3.85
C THR A 168 10.59 -7.57 2.79
N PRO A 169 10.14 -8.60 2.08
CA PRO A 169 10.89 -9.16 0.94
C PRO A 169 11.27 -8.12 -0.10
N LEU A 170 10.43 -7.11 -0.33
CA LEU A 170 10.72 -6.02 -1.26
C LEU A 170 11.90 -5.16 -0.80
N ALA A 171 12.07 -4.96 0.50
CA ALA A 171 13.16 -4.19 1.11
C ALA A 171 14.40 -5.03 1.44
N ALA A 172 14.36 -6.34 1.27
CA ALA A 172 15.44 -7.25 1.64
C ALA A 172 16.84 -6.83 1.11
N PRO A 173 16.99 -6.34 -0.13
CA PRO A 173 18.29 -5.86 -0.63
C PRO A 173 18.89 -4.70 0.18
N LEU A 174 18.04 -3.92 0.86
CA LEU A 174 18.43 -2.78 1.70
C LEU A 174 18.76 -3.19 3.15
N LEU A 175 18.36 -4.40 3.55
CA LEU A 175 18.43 -4.92 4.92
C LEU A 175 19.20 -6.25 5.03
N ASN A 176 19.98 -6.64 4.01
CA ASN A 176 20.62 -7.94 3.89
C ASN A 176 21.94 -8.10 4.70
N ALA A 177 22.26 -7.15 5.58
CA ALA A 177 23.41 -7.21 6.48
C ALA A 177 23.09 -6.43 7.76
N ASP A 178 23.63 -6.87 8.92
CA ASP A 178 23.39 -6.24 10.22
C ASP A 178 23.79 -4.76 10.22
N ALA A 179 24.93 -4.41 9.64
CA ALA A 179 25.38 -3.04 9.52
C ALA A 179 24.39 -2.15 8.72
N LYS A 180 23.73 -2.71 7.68
CA LYS A 180 22.70 -1.99 6.93
C LYS A 180 21.42 -1.83 7.75
N ARG A 181 21.02 -2.86 8.50
CA ARG A 181 19.86 -2.80 9.41
C ARG A 181 20.08 -1.75 10.49
N GLU A 182 21.24 -1.74 11.13
CA GLU A 182 21.61 -0.77 12.15
C GLU A 182 21.63 0.66 11.59
N ALA A 183 22.29 0.87 10.44
CA ALA A 183 22.30 2.17 9.76
C ALA A 183 20.90 2.63 9.35
N ALA A 184 20.03 1.71 8.95
CA ALA A 184 18.63 2.00 8.65
C ALA A 184 17.86 2.38 9.92
N ALA A 185 18.01 1.65 11.00
CA ALA A 185 17.37 1.93 12.28
C ALA A 185 17.75 3.31 12.83
N LYS A 186 19.04 3.66 12.79
CA LYS A 186 19.56 4.97 13.25
C LYS A 186 18.99 6.18 12.52
N ARG A 187 18.47 6.00 11.31
CA ARG A 187 17.80 7.09 10.55
C ARG A 187 16.40 7.41 11.08
N HIS A 188 15.76 6.48 11.79
CA HIS A 188 14.44 6.68 12.35
C HIS A 188 14.53 7.19 13.78
N PRO A 189 13.80 8.25 14.18
CA PRO A 189 13.74 8.70 15.57
C PRO A 189 13.46 7.57 16.57
N LEU A 190 12.60 6.60 16.22
CA LEU A 190 12.33 5.44 17.07
C LEU A 190 13.41 4.34 17.02
N GLN A 191 14.56 4.58 16.37
CA GLN A 191 15.74 3.71 16.32
C GLN A 191 15.44 2.25 15.91
N ARG A 192 14.47 2.05 15.01
CA ARG A 192 14.11 0.73 14.49
C ARG A 192 13.65 0.78 13.05
N VAL A 193 13.87 -0.31 12.33
CA VAL A 193 13.23 -0.58 11.03
C VAL A 193 11.75 -0.90 11.27
N GLY A 194 10.89 -0.49 10.35
CA GLY A 194 9.46 -0.73 10.45
C GLY A 194 9.12 -2.23 10.43
N ASP A 195 8.14 -2.63 11.23
CA ASP A 195 7.53 -3.96 11.18
C ASP A 195 6.33 -3.93 10.23
N PRO A 196 6.20 -4.86 9.27
CA PRO A 196 5.06 -4.93 8.38
C PRO A 196 3.72 -5.08 9.12
N VAL A 197 3.70 -5.70 10.30
CA VAL A 197 2.50 -5.89 11.11
C VAL A 197 1.92 -4.54 11.57
N HIS A 198 2.76 -3.61 12.04
CA HIS A 198 2.27 -2.30 12.50
C HIS A 198 1.65 -1.47 11.35
N SER A 199 2.21 -1.58 10.14
CA SER A 199 1.60 -0.95 8.96
C SER A 199 0.29 -1.64 8.56
N ALA A 200 0.22 -2.97 8.70
CA ALA A 200 -0.97 -3.75 8.40
C ALA A 200 -2.12 -3.48 9.39
N GLU A 201 -1.83 -3.30 10.67
CA GLU A 201 -2.80 -2.88 11.70
C GLU A 201 -3.45 -1.53 11.34
N LEU A 202 -2.63 -0.56 10.90
CA LEU A 202 -3.14 0.73 10.45
C LEU A 202 -4.01 0.59 9.20
N VAL A 203 -3.61 -0.25 8.23
CA VAL A 203 -4.43 -0.53 7.04
C VAL A 203 -5.75 -1.19 7.44
N ALA A 204 -5.73 -2.20 8.30
CA ALA A 204 -6.94 -2.88 8.77
C ALA A 204 -7.88 -1.91 9.50
N TRP A 205 -7.35 -1.01 10.34
CA TRP A 205 -8.13 0.04 11.00
C TRP A 205 -8.74 1.02 9.99
N LEU A 206 -7.99 1.45 8.97
CA LEU A 206 -8.50 2.33 7.91
C LEU A 206 -9.59 1.68 7.06
N LEU A 207 -9.54 0.37 6.84
CA LEU A 207 -10.57 -0.39 6.14
C LEU A 207 -11.84 -0.56 6.99
N GLY A 208 -11.71 -0.52 8.31
CA GLY A 208 -12.80 -0.72 9.25
C GLY A 208 -13.60 0.55 9.59
N PRO A 209 -14.67 0.39 10.39
CA PRO A 209 -15.54 1.51 10.78
C PRO A 209 -14.89 2.49 11.76
N GLY A 210 -13.82 2.10 12.45
CA GLY A 210 -13.12 2.97 13.40
C GLY A 210 -12.50 4.24 12.77
N SER A 211 -12.35 4.26 11.46
CA SER A 211 -11.83 5.40 10.70
C SER A 211 -12.90 6.13 9.87
N ALA A 212 -14.17 6.02 10.25
CA ALA A 212 -15.32 6.56 9.49
C ALA A 212 -15.24 8.06 9.18
N SER A 213 -14.54 8.84 10.01
CA SER A 213 -14.35 10.29 9.80
C SER A 213 -13.10 10.64 8.98
N MET A 214 -12.38 9.64 8.42
CA MET A 214 -11.12 9.87 7.71
C MET A 214 -11.25 9.55 6.22
N THR A 215 -10.98 10.56 5.38
CA THR A 215 -10.81 10.40 3.93
C THR A 215 -9.80 11.43 3.42
N GLY A 216 -9.09 11.12 2.33
CA GLY A 216 -8.07 11.99 1.72
C GLY A 216 -6.76 12.09 2.50
N GLN A 217 -6.55 11.27 3.54
CA GLN A 217 -5.41 11.38 4.44
C GLN A 217 -4.24 10.50 4.02
N VAL A 218 -3.01 10.95 4.35
CA VAL A 218 -1.77 10.18 4.23
C VAL A 218 -1.21 9.96 5.63
N LEU A 219 -1.28 8.72 6.14
CA LEU A 219 -0.77 8.36 7.45
C LEU A 219 0.63 7.73 7.30
N ARG A 220 1.57 8.15 8.14
CA ARG A 220 2.99 7.78 8.02
C ARG A 220 3.47 6.96 9.22
N PRO A 221 3.36 5.61 9.18
CA PRO A 221 4.01 4.74 10.16
C PRO A 221 5.51 4.60 9.83
N ASP A 222 6.27 5.65 10.04
CA ASP A 222 7.66 5.81 9.59
C ASP A 222 8.66 5.99 10.75
N GLY A 223 8.25 5.70 11.98
CA GLY A 223 9.09 5.89 13.15
C GLY A 223 9.52 7.33 13.41
N GLY A 224 8.78 8.32 12.90
CA GLY A 224 9.05 9.74 13.03
C GLY A 224 9.99 10.30 11.95
N LEU A 225 10.41 9.48 10.98
CA LEU A 225 11.42 9.85 9.97
C LEU A 225 11.06 11.13 9.20
N SER A 226 9.78 11.34 8.84
CA SER A 226 9.35 12.48 8.04
C SER A 226 8.88 13.69 8.84
N SER A 227 8.72 13.58 10.15
CA SER A 227 8.03 14.61 10.94
C SER A 227 8.75 15.01 12.23
N VAL A 228 9.70 14.23 12.71
CA VAL A 228 10.40 14.47 13.97
C VAL A 228 11.90 14.65 13.72
N ARG A 229 12.49 15.66 14.34
CA ARG A 229 13.94 15.85 14.40
C ARG A 229 14.42 15.62 15.82
N THR A 230 15.28 14.63 16.00
CA THR A 230 16.01 14.41 17.25
C THR A 230 17.35 15.13 17.22
N PHE A 231 17.71 15.75 18.33
CA PHE A 231 19.04 16.31 18.54
C PHE A 231 19.83 15.28 19.37
N ALA A 232 20.86 14.69 18.80
CA ALA A 232 21.82 13.83 19.50
C ALA A 232 22.89 14.69 20.15
#